data_7932eebac102d4b97405dbb01317d92d
#
_entry.id   7932eebac102d4b97405dbb01317d92d
#
_cell.length_a   1.000
_cell.length_b   1.000
_cell.length_c   1.000
_cell.angle_alpha   90.00
_cell.angle_beta   90.00
_cell.angle_gamma   90.00
#
_symmetry.space_group_name_H-M   'P 1'
#
loop_
_entity.id
_entity.type
_entity.pdbx_description
1 polymer ?
#
loop_
_entity_poly.entity_id
_entity_poly.type
_entity_poly.pdbx_seq_one_letter_code
_entity_poly.pdbx_strand_id
1 'polypeptide(L)'
;RDRSVSRGLGDVYKRQLERDIRDMEKDTFKQRRQMLADMILNNELYVPMKAKEIAMLLDIPKAKRSELMEVLDSLVADGTIGVSKKGKYMKPENVALVGTFESTSRGFGFVVIPDREDDIFVKANDTMNAFYHDKVKVVITTEKNGGKRAEGKIVAIVEHEIKEVVGTFQKNRTYGFVIPDNAKINCDIFIPQEFMNGAVEGSKVVASISDYGSQSKNPQGKVTEVLGHIDDPGVDIMSIIKAYDLPVEFPESVKKAINDIPDVVSEKDKAGRVDLRNVQMVTIDGEDAKDLDDAVSISKEGPVYHLGAVSYTHLRAHETLSDL
;
A
#
# COMPACT_ATOMS: atom_id res chain seq x y z
N ARG A 1 -15.37 -0.06 -55.12
CA ARG A 1 -14.03 -0.76 -55.13
C ARG A 1 -13.47 -0.72 -53.70
N ASP A 2 -13.86 -1.68 -52.84
CA ASP A 2 -13.17 -1.95 -51.57
C ASP A 2 -13.70 -3.20 -50.87
N ARG A 3 -14.14 -4.21 -51.67
CA ARG A 3 -14.61 -5.48 -51.09
C ARG A 3 -13.59 -6.61 -51.14
N SER A 4 -12.41 -6.42 -51.75
CA SER A 4 -11.43 -7.49 -51.93
C SER A 4 -10.33 -7.53 -50.86
N VAL A 5 -10.01 -6.44 -50.22
CA VAL A 5 -8.98 -6.35 -49.17
C VAL A 5 -9.45 -6.93 -47.86
N SER A 6 -10.77 -6.79 -47.53
CA SER A 6 -11.33 -7.34 -46.30
C SER A 6 -11.48 -8.86 -46.27
N ARG A 7 -11.48 -9.55 -47.41
CA ARG A 7 -11.58 -11.02 -47.48
C ARG A 7 -10.25 -11.72 -47.22
N GLY A 8 -9.14 -11.18 -47.69
CA GLY A 8 -7.80 -11.78 -47.49
C GLY A 8 -7.30 -11.68 -46.05
N LEU A 9 -7.57 -10.57 -45.38
CA LEU A 9 -7.22 -10.40 -43.96
C LEU A 9 -8.08 -11.27 -43.04
N GLY A 10 -9.37 -11.46 -43.38
CA GLY A 10 -10.27 -12.34 -42.62
C GLY A 10 -9.80 -13.82 -42.65
N ASP A 11 -9.24 -14.28 -43.76
CA ASP A 11 -8.81 -15.69 -43.89
C ASP A 11 -7.51 -16.02 -43.18
N VAL A 12 -6.56 -15.10 -43.08
CA VAL A 12 -5.32 -15.29 -42.29
C VAL A 12 -5.66 -15.29 -40.81
N TYR A 13 -6.54 -14.40 -40.39
CA TYR A 13 -7.02 -14.28 -39.01
C TYR A 13 -7.80 -15.52 -38.59
N LYS A 14 -8.65 -16.02 -39.45
CA LYS A 14 -9.46 -17.20 -39.24
C LYS A 14 -8.61 -18.46 -39.02
N ARG A 15 -7.51 -18.63 -39.76
CA ARG A 15 -6.60 -19.78 -39.60
C ARG A 15 -5.75 -19.75 -38.34
N GLN A 16 -5.36 -18.58 -37.88
CA GLN A 16 -4.65 -18.43 -36.60
C GLN A 16 -5.59 -18.67 -35.44
N LEU A 17 -6.79 -18.11 -35.52
CA LEU A 17 -7.86 -18.28 -34.54
C LEU A 17 -8.36 -19.74 -34.48
N GLU A 18 -8.44 -20.46 -35.62
CA GLU A 18 -8.86 -21.87 -35.68
C GLU A 18 -7.88 -22.83 -34.99
N ARG A 19 -6.58 -22.47 -34.88
CA ARG A 19 -5.61 -23.22 -34.06
C ARG A 19 -5.86 -22.99 -32.57
N ASP A 20 -6.09 -21.74 -32.19
CA ASP A 20 -6.30 -21.35 -30.78
C ASP A 20 -7.64 -21.90 -30.25
N ILE A 21 -8.67 -22.01 -31.12
CA ILE A 21 -10.00 -22.55 -30.79
C ILE A 21 -9.98 -24.08 -30.54
N ARG A 22 -9.12 -24.83 -31.19
CA ARG A 22 -9.00 -26.30 -31.03
C ARG A 22 -8.47 -26.65 -29.61
N ASP A 23 -7.73 -25.74 -28.97
CA ASP A 23 -7.24 -25.87 -27.60
C ASP A 23 -8.29 -25.38 -26.56
N MET A 24 -9.35 -24.64 -26.99
CA MET A 24 -10.37 -24.07 -26.12
C MET A 24 -11.34 -25.08 -25.48
N GLU A 25 -11.44 -26.30 -25.96
CA GLU A 25 -12.36 -27.30 -25.37
C GLU A 25 -11.94 -27.79 -23.98
N LYS A 26 -10.71 -27.45 -23.54
CA LYS A 26 -10.17 -27.82 -22.22
C LYS A 26 -9.93 -26.62 -21.31
N ASP A 27 -10.28 -25.40 -21.72
CA ASP A 27 -9.83 -24.19 -21.04
C ASP A 27 -10.71 -23.72 -19.91
N THR A 28 -10.05 -23.34 -18.80
CA THR A 28 -10.67 -22.74 -17.61
C THR A 28 -11.20 -21.34 -17.92
N PHE A 29 -12.19 -20.84 -17.17
CA PHE A 29 -12.74 -19.48 -17.28
C PHE A 29 -11.63 -18.41 -17.35
N LYS A 30 -10.53 -18.58 -16.58
CA LYS A 30 -9.39 -17.67 -16.55
C LYS A 30 -8.66 -17.60 -17.90
N GLN A 31 -8.46 -18.71 -18.56
CA GLN A 31 -7.78 -18.78 -19.88
C GLN A 31 -8.64 -18.14 -20.97
N ARG A 32 -9.95 -18.45 -21.00
CA ARG A 32 -10.91 -17.83 -21.94
C ARG A 32 -10.95 -16.31 -21.77
N ARG A 33 -10.92 -15.83 -20.53
CA ARG A 33 -10.88 -14.42 -20.20
C ARG A 33 -9.60 -13.76 -20.73
N GLN A 34 -8.43 -14.37 -20.51
CA GLN A 34 -7.15 -13.85 -20.99
C GLN A 34 -7.14 -13.79 -22.52
N MET A 35 -7.57 -14.83 -23.21
CA MET A 35 -7.62 -14.89 -24.66
C MET A 35 -8.54 -13.82 -25.27
N LEU A 36 -9.73 -13.61 -24.70
CA LEU A 36 -10.64 -12.55 -25.18
C LEU A 36 -10.08 -11.16 -24.92
N ALA A 37 -9.44 -10.96 -23.78
CA ALA A 37 -8.75 -9.70 -23.48
C ALA A 37 -7.65 -9.41 -24.50
N ASP A 38 -6.78 -10.37 -24.76
CA ASP A 38 -5.68 -10.24 -25.73
C ASP A 38 -6.19 -9.99 -27.15
N MET A 39 -7.26 -10.68 -27.56
CA MET A 39 -7.90 -10.44 -28.85
C MET A 39 -8.41 -9.01 -29.00
N ILE A 40 -9.03 -8.45 -27.95
CA ILE A 40 -9.62 -7.11 -28.00
C ILE A 40 -8.55 -6.02 -27.83
N LEU A 41 -7.55 -6.23 -26.94
CA LEU A 41 -6.59 -5.22 -26.58
C LEU A 41 -5.35 -5.17 -27.48
N ASN A 42 -4.81 -6.34 -27.80
CA ASN A 42 -3.50 -6.45 -28.44
C ASN A 42 -3.56 -6.64 -29.95
N ASN A 43 -4.75 -6.84 -30.49
CA ASN A 43 -4.91 -7.00 -31.91
C ASN A 43 -5.16 -5.65 -32.61
N GLU A 44 -4.23 -5.26 -33.47
CA GLU A 44 -4.32 -4.00 -34.24
C GLU A 44 -5.49 -3.99 -35.24
N LEU A 45 -5.94 -5.17 -35.67
CA LEU A 45 -7.03 -5.33 -36.66
C LEU A 45 -8.40 -5.48 -35.99
N TYR A 46 -8.47 -5.48 -34.65
CA TYR A 46 -9.73 -5.60 -33.97
C TYR A 46 -10.59 -4.36 -34.16
N VAL A 47 -11.82 -4.56 -34.61
CA VAL A 47 -12.84 -3.51 -34.72
C VAL A 47 -13.94 -3.73 -33.69
N PRO A 48 -14.53 -2.68 -33.10
CA PRO A 48 -15.59 -2.81 -32.09
C PRO A 48 -16.76 -3.68 -32.61
N MET A 49 -17.04 -4.78 -31.89
CA MET A 49 -18.04 -5.78 -32.26
C MET A 49 -19.04 -6.03 -31.13
N LYS A 50 -20.28 -6.44 -31.49
CA LYS A 50 -21.27 -6.93 -30.50
C LYS A 50 -20.93 -8.38 -30.11
N ALA A 51 -21.39 -8.83 -28.95
CA ALA A 51 -21.20 -10.21 -28.49
C ALA A 51 -21.60 -11.26 -29.54
N LYS A 52 -22.67 -11.01 -30.29
CA LYS A 52 -23.10 -11.90 -31.38
C LYS A 52 -22.07 -11.97 -32.53
N GLU A 53 -21.42 -10.85 -32.86
CA GLU A 53 -20.41 -10.77 -33.91
C GLU A 53 -19.10 -11.44 -33.43
N ILE A 54 -18.72 -11.25 -32.14
CA ILE A 54 -17.63 -11.96 -31.52
C ILE A 54 -17.87 -13.49 -31.49
N ALA A 55 -19.09 -13.90 -31.12
CA ALA A 55 -19.45 -15.32 -31.13
C ALA A 55 -19.38 -15.95 -32.53
N MET A 56 -19.72 -15.17 -33.57
CA MET A 56 -19.59 -15.63 -34.97
C MET A 56 -18.14 -15.67 -35.42
N LEU A 57 -17.35 -14.67 -35.04
CA LEU A 57 -15.91 -14.63 -35.36
C LEU A 57 -15.16 -15.79 -34.72
N LEU A 58 -15.51 -16.15 -33.48
CA LEU A 58 -14.90 -17.24 -32.71
C LEU A 58 -15.57 -18.61 -32.94
N ASP A 59 -16.55 -18.69 -33.85
CA ASP A 59 -17.32 -19.90 -34.17
C ASP A 59 -17.95 -20.58 -32.92
N ILE A 60 -18.41 -19.75 -31.96
CA ILE A 60 -18.97 -20.22 -30.69
C ILE A 60 -20.41 -20.71 -30.90
N PRO A 61 -20.70 -22.01 -30.61
CA PRO A 61 -22.03 -22.56 -30.74
C PRO A 61 -23.05 -21.81 -29.88
N LYS A 62 -24.33 -21.79 -30.33
CA LYS A 62 -25.41 -21.09 -29.60
C LYS A 62 -25.51 -21.51 -28.13
N ALA A 63 -25.26 -22.80 -27.83
CA ALA A 63 -25.32 -23.35 -26.47
C ALA A 63 -24.24 -22.78 -25.52
N LYS A 64 -23.08 -22.31 -26.06
CA LYS A 64 -21.97 -21.76 -25.26
C LYS A 64 -21.92 -20.21 -25.24
N ARG A 65 -22.92 -19.53 -25.78
CA ARG A 65 -22.94 -18.07 -25.86
C ARG A 65 -23.16 -17.40 -24.50
N SER A 66 -23.82 -18.08 -23.55
CA SER A 66 -23.92 -17.61 -22.18
C SER A 66 -22.55 -17.52 -21.50
N GLU A 67 -21.67 -18.50 -21.71
CA GLU A 67 -20.31 -18.50 -21.18
C GLU A 67 -19.48 -17.33 -21.77
N LEU A 68 -19.64 -17.05 -23.08
CA LEU A 68 -19.02 -15.90 -23.71
C LEU A 68 -19.48 -14.58 -23.06
N MET A 69 -20.80 -14.45 -22.80
CA MET A 69 -21.35 -13.26 -22.15
C MET A 69 -20.77 -13.09 -20.75
N GLU A 70 -20.72 -14.14 -19.93
CA GLU A 70 -20.12 -14.09 -18.59
C GLU A 70 -18.66 -13.62 -18.61
N VAL A 71 -17.87 -14.09 -19.58
CA VAL A 71 -16.49 -13.65 -19.73
C VAL A 71 -16.39 -12.20 -20.17
N LEU A 72 -17.20 -11.78 -21.16
CA LEU A 72 -17.22 -10.38 -21.61
C LEU A 72 -17.69 -9.43 -20.52
N ASP A 73 -18.75 -9.80 -19.76
CA ASP A 73 -19.28 -9.01 -18.65
C ASP A 73 -18.23 -8.90 -17.51
N SER A 74 -17.50 -9.98 -17.23
CA SER A 74 -16.38 -9.96 -16.28
C SER A 74 -15.25 -9.01 -16.72
N LEU A 75 -14.89 -9.00 -18.02
CA LEU A 75 -13.87 -8.10 -18.57
C LEU A 75 -14.31 -6.63 -18.58
N VAL A 76 -15.60 -6.39 -18.75
CA VAL A 76 -16.18 -5.03 -18.64
C VAL A 76 -16.25 -4.58 -17.20
N ALA A 77 -16.67 -5.46 -16.28
CA ALA A 77 -16.82 -5.15 -14.87
C ALA A 77 -15.51 -4.72 -14.22
N ASP A 78 -14.37 -5.29 -14.63
CA ASP A 78 -13.05 -4.91 -14.14
C ASP A 78 -12.32 -3.86 -14.99
N GLY A 79 -13.00 -3.31 -16.01
CA GLY A 79 -12.46 -2.25 -16.86
C GLY A 79 -11.40 -2.71 -17.87
N THR A 80 -11.16 -4.02 -18.00
CA THR A 80 -10.20 -4.55 -18.99
C THR A 80 -10.63 -4.23 -20.42
N ILE A 81 -11.93 -4.26 -20.72
CA ILE A 81 -12.50 -3.85 -22.01
C ILE A 81 -13.65 -2.86 -21.82
N GLY A 82 -13.91 -2.05 -22.81
CA GLY A 82 -15.02 -1.10 -22.82
C GLY A 82 -16.23 -1.59 -23.64
N VAL A 83 -17.40 -1.00 -23.36
CA VAL A 83 -18.61 -1.19 -24.17
C VAL A 83 -19.11 0.17 -24.65
N SER A 84 -19.25 0.33 -25.97
CA SER A 84 -19.78 1.53 -26.55
C SER A 84 -21.30 1.68 -26.26
N LYS A 85 -21.85 2.90 -26.42
CA LYS A 85 -23.30 3.16 -26.32
C LYS A 85 -24.17 2.28 -27.23
N LYS A 86 -23.58 1.69 -28.28
CA LYS A 86 -24.26 0.78 -29.24
C LYS A 86 -24.09 -0.69 -28.84
N GLY A 87 -23.55 -1.01 -27.64
CA GLY A 87 -23.33 -2.36 -27.15
C GLY A 87 -22.22 -3.13 -27.89
N LYS A 88 -21.20 -2.40 -28.38
CA LYS A 88 -20.03 -3.02 -29.02
C LYS A 88 -18.89 -3.04 -28.03
N TYR A 89 -18.25 -4.20 -27.87
CA TYR A 89 -17.05 -4.37 -27.08
C TYR A 89 -15.84 -3.81 -27.85
N MET A 90 -14.98 -3.09 -27.16
CA MET A 90 -13.88 -2.34 -27.75
C MET A 90 -12.72 -2.21 -26.79
N LYS A 91 -11.56 -1.81 -27.28
CA LYS A 91 -10.49 -1.32 -26.39
C LYS A 91 -11.08 -0.25 -25.50
N PRO A 92 -10.83 -0.26 -24.19
CA PRO A 92 -11.31 0.85 -23.37
C PRO A 92 -10.74 2.14 -23.95
N GLU A 93 -11.56 3.17 -24.07
CA GLU A 93 -11.09 4.51 -24.49
C GLU A 93 -10.03 5.03 -23.49
N ASN A 94 -10.07 4.47 -22.26
CA ASN A 94 -9.09 4.70 -21.22
C ASN A 94 -8.58 3.35 -20.69
N VAL A 95 -7.31 3.05 -20.86
CA VAL A 95 -6.64 1.93 -20.23
C VAL A 95 -6.70 2.11 -18.72
N ALA A 96 -7.18 1.09 -17.98
CA ALA A 96 -7.12 1.13 -16.53
C ALA A 96 -5.66 1.10 -16.06
N LEU A 97 -5.22 2.16 -15.43
CA LEU A 97 -3.89 2.29 -14.87
C LEU A 97 -3.87 1.74 -13.45
N VAL A 98 -2.77 1.14 -13.05
CA VAL A 98 -2.58 0.63 -11.68
C VAL A 98 -1.72 1.64 -10.91
N GLY A 99 -2.18 2.03 -9.74
CA GLY A 99 -1.47 2.96 -8.87
C GLY A 99 -1.87 2.83 -7.42
N THR A 100 -1.26 3.66 -6.58
CA THR A 100 -1.53 3.75 -5.14
C THR A 100 -2.48 4.92 -4.86
N PHE A 101 -3.53 4.68 -4.09
CA PHE A 101 -4.52 5.68 -3.75
C PHE A 101 -4.12 6.47 -2.51
N GLU A 102 -3.93 7.77 -2.66
CA GLU A 102 -3.67 8.74 -1.61
C GLU A 102 -4.97 9.47 -1.26
N SER A 103 -5.67 8.99 -0.24
CA SER A 103 -6.90 9.62 0.23
C SER A 103 -6.63 10.90 1.04
N THR A 104 -7.65 11.74 1.14
CA THR A 104 -7.65 12.95 1.98
C THR A 104 -8.76 12.86 3.01
N SER A 105 -8.67 13.65 4.08
CA SER A 105 -9.72 13.75 5.11
C SER A 105 -11.09 14.23 4.58
N ARG A 106 -11.14 14.75 3.34
CA ARG A 106 -12.37 15.20 2.68
C ARG A 106 -13.02 14.12 1.80
N GLY A 107 -12.47 12.91 1.76
CA GLY A 107 -12.99 11.77 1.03
C GLY A 107 -12.63 11.70 -0.46
N PHE A 108 -12.08 12.74 -1.07
CA PHE A 108 -11.44 12.65 -2.38
C PHE A 108 -9.98 12.21 -2.23
N GLY A 109 -9.32 11.87 -3.33
CA GLY A 109 -7.90 11.51 -3.28
C GLY A 109 -7.23 11.61 -4.63
N PHE A 110 -6.02 11.05 -4.67
CA PHE A 110 -5.19 11.02 -5.87
C PHE A 110 -4.68 9.60 -6.08
N VAL A 111 -4.56 9.18 -7.33
CA VAL A 111 -3.89 7.92 -7.65
C VAL A 111 -2.50 8.24 -8.19
N VAL A 112 -1.50 7.84 -7.45
CA VAL A 112 -0.08 7.94 -7.81
C VAL A 112 0.27 6.73 -8.66
N ILE A 113 0.76 6.96 -9.87
CA ILE A 113 1.14 5.90 -10.81
C ILE A 113 2.64 5.96 -11.00
N PRO A 114 3.37 4.84 -10.83
CA PRO A 114 4.78 4.78 -11.14
C PRO A 114 5.06 5.30 -12.57
N ASP A 115 6.15 6.03 -12.75
CA ASP A 115 6.60 6.59 -14.02
C ASP A 115 5.68 7.65 -14.67
N ARG A 116 4.70 8.18 -13.92
CA ARG A 116 3.86 9.30 -14.35
C ARG A 116 4.15 10.54 -13.51
N GLU A 117 4.39 11.70 -14.15
CA GLU A 117 4.69 12.96 -13.45
C GLU A 117 3.52 13.51 -12.64
N ASP A 118 2.29 13.31 -13.12
CA ASP A 118 1.09 13.89 -12.50
C ASP A 118 0.18 12.79 -11.94
N ASP A 119 -0.26 13.00 -10.70
CA ASP A 119 -1.26 12.17 -10.05
C ASP A 119 -2.65 12.36 -10.68
N ILE A 120 -3.44 11.31 -10.66
CA ILE A 120 -4.82 11.34 -11.14
C ILE A 120 -5.75 11.70 -10.00
N PHE A 121 -6.46 12.81 -10.12
CA PHE A 121 -7.47 13.23 -9.14
C PHE A 121 -8.71 12.34 -9.21
N VAL A 122 -9.19 11.85 -8.07
CA VAL A 122 -10.37 11.02 -7.92
C VAL A 122 -11.35 11.67 -6.95
N LYS A 123 -12.56 11.95 -7.44
CA LYS A 123 -13.64 12.54 -6.62
C LYS A 123 -14.12 11.55 -5.56
N ALA A 124 -14.66 12.05 -4.45
CA ALA A 124 -15.15 11.22 -3.35
C ALA A 124 -16.13 10.11 -3.77
N ASN A 125 -17.01 10.40 -4.73
CA ASN A 125 -17.98 9.43 -5.25
C ASN A 125 -17.37 8.39 -6.22
N ASP A 126 -16.14 8.59 -6.65
CA ASP A 126 -15.44 7.78 -7.64
C ASP A 126 -14.31 6.95 -7.03
N THR A 127 -14.16 6.97 -5.69
CA THR A 127 -13.09 6.26 -4.96
C THR A 127 -13.35 4.76 -4.77
N MET A 128 -14.57 4.29 -5.04
CA MET A 128 -14.95 2.88 -4.81
C MET A 128 -14.70 2.39 -3.38
N ASN A 129 -14.73 3.30 -2.40
CA ASN A 129 -14.40 3.05 -1.00
C ASN A 129 -12.95 2.56 -0.76
N ALA A 130 -12.03 2.96 -1.64
CA ALA A 130 -10.61 2.68 -1.45
C ALA A 130 -10.07 3.42 -0.22
N PHE A 131 -9.22 2.73 0.53
CA PHE A 131 -8.53 3.27 1.70
C PHE A 131 -7.21 3.92 1.30
N TYR A 132 -6.65 4.66 2.24
CA TYR A 132 -5.33 5.25 2.09
C TYR A 132 -4.28 4.16 1.79
N HIS A 133 -3.45 4.40 0.80
CA HIS A 133 -2.42 3.49 0.26
C HIS A 133 -2.93 2.21 -0.43
N ASP A 134 -4.23 2.07 -0.65
CA ASP A 134 -4.73 0.93 -1.43
C ASP A 134 -4.16 0.92 -2.84
N LYS A 135 -3.80 -0.27 -3.31
CA LYS A 135 -3.46 -0.51 -4.71
C LYS A 135 -4.72 -0.63 -5.54
N VAL A 136 -4.90 0.28 -6.48
CA VAL A 136 -6.15 0.42 -7.23
C VAL A 136 -5.95 0.42 -8.74
N LYS A 137 -7.01 0.08 -9.47
CA LYS A 137 -7.12 0.34 -10.90
C LYS A 137 -7.96 1.60 -11.10
N VAL A 138 -7.41 2.59 -11.80
CA VAL A 138 -8.06 3.85 -12.13
C VAL A 138 -8.20 4.02 -13.63
N VAL A 139 -9.34 4.50 -14.08
CA VAL A 139 -9.60 4.90 -15.47
C VAL A 139 -9.66 6.41 -15.52
N ILE A 140 -8.92 7.02 -16.43
CA ILE A 140 -8.97 8.48 -16.65
C ILE A 140 -10.29 8.83 -17.32
N THR A 141 -11.05 9.72 -16.69
CA THR A 141 -12.33 10.23 -17.21
C THR A 141 -12.17 11.56 -17.93
N THR A 142 -11.16 12.34 -17.54
CA THR A 142 -10.82 13.62 -18.15
C THR A 142 -9.30 13.76 -18.18
N GLU A 143 -8.74 13.98 -19.37
CA GLU A 143 -7.31 14.20 -19.53
C GLU A 143 -6.87 15.58 -19.00
N LYS A 144 -5.58 15.70 -18.67
CA LYS A 144 -4.96 16.97 -18.26
C LYS A 144 -5.20 18.04 -19.33
N ASN A 145 -5.78 19.18 -18.95
CA ASN A 145 -6.02 20.29 -19.87
C ASN A 145 -5.84 21.63 -19.14
N GLY A 146 -5.08 22.54 -19.75
CA GLY A 146 -4.99 23.94 -19.32
C GLY A 146 -4.52 24.14 -17.86
N GLY A 147 -3.60 23.28 -17.35
CA GLY A 147 -3.09 23.35 -15.99
C GLY A 147 -3.95 22.62 -14.95
N LYS A 148 -5.08 22.01 -15.33
CA LYS A 148 -5.86 21.12 -14.45
C LYS A 148 -5.30 19.71 -14.54
N ARG A 149 -5.24 19.00 -13.38
CA ARG A 149 -4.84 17.59 -13.31
C ARG A 149 -5.82 16.69 -14.06
N ALA A 150 -5.34 15.52 -14.47
CA ALA A 150 -6.24 14.48 -15.00
C ALA A 150 -7.21 14.04 -13.90
N GLU A 151 -8.49 13.84 -14.26
CA GLU A 151 -9.49 13.26 -13.37
C GLU A 151 -9.72 11.79 -13.73
N GLY A 152 -9.93 10.96 -12.73
CA GLY A 152 -10.16 9.53 -12.91
C GLY A 152 -11.20 8.96 -11.96
N LYS A 153 -11.56 7.72 -12.23
CA LYS A 153 -12.46 6.91 -11.40
C LYS A 153 -11.80 5.59 -11.08
N ILE A 154 -11.81 5.19 -9.81
CA ILE A 154 -11.37 3.85 -9.40
C ILE A 154 -12.41 2.84 -9.88
N VAL A 155 -11.94 1.80 -10.56
CA VAL A 155 -12.78 0.74 -11.14
C VAL A 155 -12.55 -0.61 -10.47
N ALA A 156 -11.45 -0.77 -9.75
CA ALA A 156 -11.20 -1.95 -8.91
C ALA A 156 -10.17 -1.62 -7.84
N ILE A 157 -10.31 -2.24 -6.67
CA ILE A 157 -9.29 -2.30 -5.65
C ILE A 157 -8.54 -3.61 -5.87
N VAL A 158 -7.22 -3.52 -6.05
CA VAL A 158 -6.35 -4.68 -6.29
C VAL A 158 -5.92 -5.31 -4.98
N GLU A 159 -5.57 -4.45 -4.01
CA GLU A 159 -5.08 -4.85 -2.71
C GLU A 159 -5.36 -3.73 -1.69
N HIS A 160 -5.80 -4.13 -0.50
CA HIS A 160 -5.90 -3.23 0.64
C HIS A 160 -4.61 -3.26 1.43
N GLU A 161 -4.00 -2.11 1.64
CA GLU A 161 -2.78 -1.97 2.45
C GLU A 161 -3.10 -1.96 3.93
N ILE A 162 -4.08 -1.18 4.36
CA ILE A 162 -4.45 -1.03 5.76
C ILE A 162 -5.33 -2.19 6.19
N LYS A 163 -4.81 -3.04 7.06
CA LYS A 163 -5.51 -4.19 7.65
C LYS A 163 -5.97 -3.92 9.08
N GLU A 164 -5.29 -3.04 9.76
CA GLU A 164 -5.59 -2.61 11.14
C GLU A 164 -5.60 -1.09 11.23
N VAL A 165 -6.41 -0.58 12.13
CA VAL A 165 -6.50 0.85 12.42
C VAL A 165 -6.38 1.08 13.91
N VAL A 166 -5.67 2.13 14.29
CA VAL A 166 -5.68 2.67 15.66
C VAL A 166 -6.67 3.81 15.69
N GLY A 167 -7.49 3.85 16.73
CA GLY A 167 -8.51 4.88 16.85
C GLY A 167 -9.21 4.91 18.21
N THR A 168 -10.17 5.80 18.32
CA THR A 168 -10.98 5.98 19.54
C THR A 168 -12.30 5.22 19.39
N PHE A 169 -12.60 4.36 20.35
CA PHE A 169 -13.84 3.59 20.36
C PHE A 169 -14.98 4.44 20.91
N GLN A 170 -16.06 4.51 20.14
CA GLN A 170 -17.33 5.10 20.55
C GLN A 170 -18.36 3.99 20.72
N LYS A 171 -18.93 3.89 21.93
CA LYS A 171 -19.86 2.83 22.30
C LYS A 171 -21.32 3.22 22.05
N ASN A 172 -22.06 2.36 21.39
CA ASN A 172 -23.51 2.41 21.37
C ASN A 172 -24.10 1.24 22.19
N ARG A 173 -25.42 1.13 22.30
CA ARG A 173 -26.08 0.09 23.12
C ARG A 173 -25.71 -1.33 22.72
N THR A 174 -25.71 -1.64 21.42
CA THR A 174 -25.50 -2.98 20.85
C THR A 174 -24.40 -3.07 19.81
N TYR A 175 -23.67 -1.98 19.59
CA TYR A 175 -22.53 -1.90 18.65
C TYR A 175 -21.62 -0.74 19.04
N GLY A 176 -20.50 -0.59 18.37
CA GLY A 176 -19.64 0.57 18.50
C GLY A 176 -19.04 0.98 17.17
N PHE A 177 -18.32 2.07 17.19
CA PHE A 177 -17.49 2.52 16.09
C PHE A 177 -16.08 2.78 16.58
N VAL A 178 -15.09 2.50 15.74
CA VAL A 178 -13.74 3.02 15.93
C VAL A 178 -13.55 4.17 14.96
N ILE A 179 -13.28 5.37 15.53
CA ILE A 179 -12.91 6.56 14.76
C ILE A 179 -11.40 6.51 14.59
N PRO A 180 -10.88 6.31 13.36
CA PRO A 180 -9.45 6.23 13.13
C PRO A 180 -8.71 7.52 13.51
N ASP A 181 -7.53 7.40 14.13
CA ASP A 181 -6.65 8.54 14.43
C ASP A 181 -6.02 9.11 13.16
N ASN A 182 -5.83 8.26 12.14
CA ASN A 182 -5.36 8.72 10.85
C ASN A 182 -6.50 9.41 10.07
N ALA A 183 -6.45 10.72 9.99
CA ALA A 183 -7.45 11.54 9.29
C ALA A 183 -7.58 11.24 7.77
N LYS A 184 -6.64 10.49 7.20
CA LYS A 184 -6.72 10.03 5.81
C LYS A 184 -7.67 8.83 5.64
N ILE A 185 -8.05 8.17 6.74
CA ILE A 185 -9.13 7.18 6.77
C ILE A 185 -10.40 7.93 7.14
N ASN A 186 -11.21 8.24 6.16
CA ASN A 186 -12.37 9.14 6.29
C ASN A 186 -13.69 8.43 6.61
N CYS A 187 -13.63 7.24 7.18
CA CYS A 187 -14.80 6.45 7.57
C CYS A 187 -14.58 5.77 8.91
N ASP A 188 -15.65 5.70 9.70
CA ASP A 188 -15.64 5.00 10.98
C ASP A 188 -15.77 3.50 10.74
N ILE A 189 -15.07 2.69 11.55
CA ILE A 189 -15.12 1.25 11.47
C ILE A 189 -16.22 0.74 12.39
N PHE A 190 -17.24 0.12 11.84
CA PHE A 190 -18.33 -0.49 12.60
C PHE A 190 -17.84 -1.74 13.34
N ILE A 191 -18.14 -1.82 14.64
CA ILE A 191 -17.77 -2.93 15.53
C ILE A 191 -19.04 -3.57 16.11
N PRO A 192 -19.38 -4.80 15.71
CA PRO A 192 -20.45 -5.58 16.35
C PRO A 192 -20.18 -5.83 17.82
N GLN A 193 -21.22 -6.05 18.60
CA GLN A 193 -21.14 -6.23 20.06
C GLN A 193 -20.20 -7.36 20.47
N GLU A 194 -20.20 -8.46 19.75
CA GLU A 194 -19.36 -9.64 20.00
C GLU A 194 -17.86 -9.40 19.74
N PHE A 195 -17.52 -8.32 19.03
CA PHE A 195 -16.14 -7.99 18.64
C PHE A 195 -15.58 -6.75 19.33
N MET A 196 -16.23 -6.25 20.38
CA MET A 196 -15.76 -5.06 21.13
C MET A 196 -14.56 -5.34 22.03
N ASN A 197 -14.27 -6.62 22.36
CA ASN A 197 -13.11 -7.04 23.17
C ASN A 197 -12.98 -6.23 24.50
N GLY A 198 -14.07 -5.92 25.16
CA GLY A 198 -14.06 -5.16 26.42
C GLY A 198 -13.84 -3.65 26.27
N ALA A 199 -13.76 -3.10 25.07
CA ALA A 199 -13.65 -1.67 24.87
C ALA A 199 -14.87 -0.92 25.42
N VAL A 200 -14.61 0.22 26.07
CA VAL A 200 -15.62 1.13 26.61
C VAL A 200 -15.56 2.46 25.87
N GLU A 201 -16.54 3.34 26.12
CA GLU A 201 -16.53 4.69 25.55
C GLU A 201 -15.19 5.39 25.84
N GLY A 202 -14.58 6.00 24.80
CA GLY A 202 -13.30 6.69 24.92
C GLY A 202 -12.06 5.78 24.97
N SER A 203 -12.20 4.45 24.86
CA SER A 203 -11.03 3.56 24.75
C SER A 203 -10.24 3.83 23.47
N LYS A 204 -8.92 3.95 23.57
CA LYS A 204 -8.00 3.82 22.45
C LYS A 204 -7.80 2.35 22.14
N VAL A 205 -8.01 1.98 20.89
CA VAL A 205 -8.02 0.58 20.46
C VAL A 205 -7.27 0.37 19.16
N VAL A 206 -6.80 -0.85 18.96
CA VAL A 206 -6.42 -1.38 17.65
C VAL A 206 -7.59 -2.22 17.16
N ALA A 207 -8.04 -1.97 15.93
CA ALA A 207 -9.10 -2.73 15.31
C ALA A 207 -8.67 -3.28 13.95
N SER A 208 -8.84 -4.58 13.74
CA SER A 208 -8.62 -5.20 12.43
C SER A 208 -9.87 -5.08 11.57
N ILE A 209 -9.67 -4.80 10.27
CA ILE A 209 -10.76 -4.67 9.30
C ILE A 209 -11.09 -6.05 8.75
N SER A 210 -12.37 -6.46 8.85
CA SER A 210 -12.86 -7.73 8.31
C SER A 210 -13.67 -7.56 7.02
N ASP A 211 -14.29 -6.40 6.82
CA ASP A 211 -15.03 -6.01 5.62
C ASP A 211 -14.78 -4.52 5.37
N TYR A 212 -14.31 -4.18 4.18
CA TYR A 212 -13.99 -2.79 3.81
C TYR A 212 -15.22 -1.96 3.43
N GLY A 213 -16.42 -2.57 3.49
CA GLY A 213 -17.66 -1.89 3.25
C GLY A 213 -17.91 -1.53 1.79
N SER A 214 -18.72 -0.49 1.60
CA SER A 214 -19.06 0.04 0.27
C SER A 214 -19.48 1.50 0.41
N GLN A 215 -19.83 2.17 -0.69
CA GLN A 215 -20.33 3.57 -0.65
C GLN A 215 -21.55 3.77 0.27
N SER A 216 -22.31 2.73 0.55
CA SER A 216 -23.51 2.78 1.40
C SER A 216 -23.39 2.04 2.72
N LYS A 217 -22.25 1.41 2.99
CA LYS A 217 -22.01 0.58 4.18
C LYS A 217 -20.64 0.87 4.76
N ASN A 218 -20.58 1.23 6.05
CA ASN A 218 -19.33 1.42 6.75
C ASN A 218 -18.49 0.13 6.74
N PRO A 219 -17.16 0.24 6.75
CA PRO A 219 -16.29 -0.89 7.00
C PRO A 219 -16.63 -1.55 8.33
N GLN A 220 -16.44 -2.86 8.42
CA GLN A 220 -16.65 -3.62 9.64
C GLN A 220 -15.34 -4.20 10.14
N GLY A 221 -15.14 -4.20 11.44
CA GLY A 221 -13.95 -4.73 12.07
C GLY A 221 -14.20 -5.37 13.43
N LYS A 222 -13.12 -5.75 14.07
CA LYS A 222 -13.08 -6.27 15.43
C LYS A 222 -11.97 -5.58 16.21
N VAL A 223 -12.20 -5.27 17.47
CA VAL A 223 -11.15 -4.77 18.38
C VAL A 223 -10.19 -5.92 18.70
N THR A 224 -8.94 -5.78 18.34
CA THR A 224 -7.88 -6.75 18.59
C THR A 224 -7.16 -6.45 19.91
N GLU A 225 -6.98 -5.15 20.23
CA GLU A 225 -6.28 -4.71 21.43
C GLU A 225 -6.95 -3.44 21.99
N VAL A 226 -7.03 -3.34 23.31
CA VAL A 226 -7.43 -2.11 24.04
C VAL A 226 -6.17 -1.53 24.67
N LEU A 227 -5.77 -0.33 24.23
CA LEU A 227 -4.54 0.33 24.68
C LEU A 227 -4.71 1.05 26.01
N GLY A 228 -5.94 1.46 26.37
CA GLY A 228 -6.31 2.23 27.55
C GLY A 228 -7.42 3.24 27.24
N HIS A 229 -7.74 4.10 28.19
CA HIS A 229 -8.66 5.21 27.95
C HIS A 229 -7.91 6.41 27.38
N ILE A 230 -8.56 7.24 26.58
CA ILE A 230 -7.92 8.40 25.92
C ILE A 230 -7.29 9.39 26.94
N ASP A 231 -7.81 9.42 28.19
CA ASP A 231 -7.31 10.26 29.26
C ASP A 231 -6.20 9.59 30.10
N ASP A 232 -5.87 8.32 29.84
CA ASP A 232 -4.83 7.62 30.60
C ASP A 232 -3.42 8.06 30.17
N PRO A 233 -2.49 8.28 31.11
CA PRO A 233 -1.14 8.69 30.78
C PRO A 233 -0.41 7.66 29.89
N GLY A 234 0.19 8.13 28.79
CA GLY A 234 1.00 7.31 27.88
C GLY A 234 0.22 6.55 26.83
N VAL A 235 -1.12 6.56 26.83
CA VAL A 235 -1.97 5.91 25.82
C VAL A 235 -1.84 6.62 24.46
N ASP A 236 -1.61 7.91 24.45
CA ASP A 236 -1.30 8.70 23.28
C ASP A 236 -0.02 8.18 22.58
N ILE A 237 1.06 7.98 23.35
CA ILE A 237 2.33 7.43 22.83
C ILE A 237 2.14 6.00 22.35
N MET A 238 1.42 5.15 23.10
CA MET A 238 1.13 3.77 22.68
C MET A 238 0.32 3.72 21.39
N SER A 239 -0.62 4.65 21.22
CA SER A 239 -1.41 4.77 19.99
C SER A 239 -0.52 5.09 18.79
N ILE A 240 0.45 5.98 18.92
CA ILE A 240 1.41 6.32 17.88
C ILE A 240 2.29 5.09 17.56
N ILE A 241 2.84 4.45 18.58
CA ILE A 241 3.68 3.24 18.42
C ILE A 241 2.93 2.17 17.62
N LYS A 242 1.67 1.90 17.98
CA LYS A 242 0.83 0.92 17.28
C LYS A 242 0.44 1.36 15.88
N ALA A 243 0.16 2.65 15.66
CA ALA A 243 -0.21 3.18 14.35
C ALA A 243 0.92 3.07 13.31
N TYR A 244 2.18 3.10 13.77
CA TYR A 244 3.38 2.98 12.94
C TYR A 244 4.03 1.59 13.02
N ASP A 245 3.38 0.63 13.66
CA ASP A 245 3.90 -0.74 13.87
C ASP A 245 5.34 -0.77 14.42
N LEU A 246 5.63 0.16 15.36
CA LEU A 246 6.95 0.24 15.96
C LEU A 246 7.12 -0.90 16.99
N PRO A 247 8.28 -1.58 16.99
CA PRO A 247 8.54 -2.63 17.96
C PRO A 247 8.69 -2.06 19.37
N VAL A 248 7.91 -2.56 20.32
CA VAL A 248 7.97 -2.17 21.75
C VAL A 248 8.95 -3.01 22.54
N GLU A 249 9.42 -4.12 21.98
CA GLU A 249 10.39 -5.01 22.59
C GLU A 249 11.50 -5.36 21.61
N PHE A 250 12.69 -5.55 22.15
CA PHE A 250 13.80 -6.06 21.35
C PHE A 250 13.54 -7.51 20.91
N PRO A 251 13.90 -7.87 19.67
CA PRO A 251 13.83 -9.26 19.21
C PRO A 251 14.62 -10.22 20.12
N GLU A 252 14.19 -11.46 20.19
CA GLU A 252 14.86 -12.50 21.02
C GLU A 252 16.34 -12.72 20.65
N SER A 253 16.71 -12.51 19.39
CA SER A 253 18.10 -12.55 18.93
C SER A 253 18.95 -11.47 19.59
N VAL A 254 18.40 -10.25 19.76
CA VAL A 254 19.08 -9.14 20.45
C VAL A 254 19.17 -9.41 21.94
N LYS A 255 18.06 -9.88 22.58
CA LYS A 255 18.05 -10.24 24.01
C LYS A 255 19.09 -11.33 24.31
N LYS A 256 19.25 -12.31 23.42
CA LYS A 256 20.29 -13.34 23.55
C LYS A 256 21.70 -12.77 23.39
N ALA A 257 21.92 -11.92 22.38
CA ALA A 257 23.23 -11.30 22.15
C ALA A 257 23.70 -10.45 23.33
N ILE A 258 22.79 -9.76 24.02
CA ILE A 258 23.10 -8.97 25.22
C ILE A 258 23.64 -9.87 26.35
N ASN A 259 23.11 -11.10 26.52
CA ASN A 259 23.56 -12.01 27.56
C ASN A 259 25.02 -12.46 27.37
N ASP A 260 25.53 -12.37 26.14
CA ASP A 260 26.93 -12.74 25.84
C ASP A 260 27.90 -11.56 25.99
N ILE A 261 27.38 -10.34 26.24
CA ILE A 261 28.17 -9.13 26.45
C ILE A 261 28.62 -9.08 27.93
N PRO A 262 29.91 -9.07 28.21
CA PRO A 262 30.38 -8.99 29.60
C PRO A 262 30.12 -7.62 30.22
N ASP A 263 29.71 -7.59 31.49
CA ASP A 263 29.46 -6.35 32.25
C ASP A 263 30.74 -5.56 32.58
N VAL A 264 31.91 -6.13 32.31
CA VAL A 264 33.20 -5.50 32.61
C VAL A 264 34.17 -5.59 31.42
N VAL A 265 34.98 -4.56 31.25
CA VAL A 265 36.04 -4.55 30.24
C VAL A 265 37.13 -5.56 30.61
N SER A 266 37.31 -6.58 29.78
CA SER A 266 38.29 -7.65 30.04
C SER A 266 39.74 -7.21 29.72
N GLU A 267 40.73 -7.94 30.21
CA GLU A 267 42.13 -7.69 29.86
C GLU A 267 42.41 -7.87 28.36
N LYS A 268 41.62 -8.74 27.70
CA LYS A 268 41.68 -8.91 26.25
C LYS A 268 41.24 -7.63 25.49
N ASP A 269 40.23 -6.92 26.01
CA ASP A 269 39.73 -5.69 25.40
C ASP A 269 40.70 -4.51 25.59
N LYS A 270 41.54 -4.57 26.62
CA LYS A 270 42.58 -3.60 26.90
C LYS A 270 43.85 -3.83 26.07
N ALA A 271 44.03 -5.02 25.52
CA ALA A 271 45.24 -5.39 24.79
C ALA A 271 45.45 -4.46 23.56
N GLY A 272 46.62 -3.86 23.44
CA GLY A 272 46.96 -2.96 22.35
C GLY A 272 46.40 -1.52 22.46
N ARG A 273 45.70 -1.19 23.56
CA ARG A 273 45.20 0.13 23.87
C ARG A 273 46.15 0.91 24.77
N VAL A 274 46.18 2.24 24.66
CA VAL A 274 46.92 3.13 25.56
C VAL A 274 46.06 3.32 26.84
N ASP A 275 46.69 3.14 27.99
CA ASP A 275 46.04 3.35 29.28
C ASP A 275 46.11 4.84 29.68
N LEU A 276 44.99 5.51 29.60
CA LEU A 276 44.81 6.93 29.95
C LEU A 276 44.14 7.13 31.31
N ARG A 277 43.90 6.08 32.11
CA ARG A 277 43.17 6.18 33.40
C ARG A 277 43.84 7.08 34.41
N ASN A 278 45.12 7.36 34.28
CA ASN A 278 45.88 8.27 35.14
C ASN A 278 46.04 9.69 34.55
N VAL A 279 45.49 9.94 33.37
CA VAL A 279 45.48 11.26 32.76
C VAL A 279 44.24 12.02 33.25
N GLN A 280 44.47 13.25 33.74
CA GLN A 280 43.36 14.09 34.11
C GLN A 280 42.58 14.52 32.86
N MET A 281 41.36 14.06 32.74
CA MET A 281 40.45 14.39 31.64
C MET A 281 39.14 14.95 32.17
N VAL A 282 38.54 15.84 31.44
CA VAL A 282 37.22 16.42 31.73
C VAL A 282 36.34 16.34 30.47
N THR A 283 35.07 16.13 30.65
CA THR A 283 34.06 16.31 29.62
C THR A 283 33.32 17.63 29.90
N ILE A 284 32.81 18.26 28.86
CA ILE A 284 32.08 19.53 28.97
C ILE A 284 30.77 19.33 28.25
N ASP A 285 29.80 18.84 28.98
CA ASP A 285 28.48 18.44 28.49
C ASP A 285 27.38 19.30 29.11
N GLY A 286 26.18 19.25 28.56
CA GLY A 286 25.00 19.86 29.15
C GLY A 286 24.61 19.18 30.45
N GLU A 287 23.88 19.89 31.33
CA GLU A 287 23.46 19.40 32.66
C GLU A 287 22.66 18.10 32.57
N ASP A 288 21.88 17.92 31.48
CA ASP A 288 21.01 16.74 31.27
C ASP A 288 21.68 15.64 30.45
N ALA A 289 22.95 15.79 30.05
CA ALA A 289 23.66 14.80 29.24
C ALA A 289 23.80 13.47 30.01
N LYS A 290 23.33 12.38 29.38
CA LYS A 290 23.45 11.01 29.90
C LYS A 290 24.60 10.26 29.28
N ASP A 291 25.15 10.78 28.20
CA ASP A 291 26.23 10.22 27.43
C ASP A 291 27.37 11.25 27.37
N LEU A 292 28.55 10.89 27.86
CA LEU A 292 29.70 11.76 27.99
C LEU A 292 30.72 11.36 26.94
N ASP A 293 30.63 11.94 25.74
CA ASP A 293 31.31 11.45 24.55
C ASP A 293 32.72 11.98 24.40
N ASP A 294 32.87 13.30 24.43
CA ASP A 294 34.13 13.96 24.15
C ASP A 294 34.86 14.35 25.43
N ALA A 295 36.14 14.01 25.49
CA ALA A 295 36.96 14.37 26.64
C ALA A 295 38.16 15.19 26.22
N VAL A 296 38.52 16.17 27.04
CA VAL A 296 39.68 17.00 26.87
C VAL A 296 40.65 16.85 28.05
N SER A 297 41.94 16.90 27.76
CA SER A 297 43.01 16.91 28.75
C SER A 297 44.03 17.99 28.43
N ILE A 298 44.70 18.52 29.43
CA ILE A 298 45.78 19.44 29.25
C ILE A 298 46.97 18.99 30.11
N SER A 299 48.14 19.01 29.50
CA SER A 299 49.40 18.80 30.21
C SER A 299 50.40 19.91 29.88
N LYS A 300 51.40 20.09 30.76
CA LYS A 300 52.43 21.12 30.56
C LYS A 300 53.80 20.50 30.67
N GLU A 301 54.60 20.75 29.65
CA GLU A 301 56.00 20.33 29.63
C GLU A 301 56.88 21.52 29.35
N GLY A 302 57.63 21.98 30.37
CA GLY A 302 58.34 23.23 30.32
C GLY A 302 57.45 24.43 29.98
N PRO A 303 57.75 25.22 28.94
CA PRO A 303 56.91 26.31 28.49
C PRO A 303 55.75 25.89 27.57
N VAL A 304 55.67 24.62 27.18
CA VAL A 304 54.70 24.11 26.19
C VAL A 304 53.52 23.47 26.88
N TYR A 305 52.33 23.79 26.39
CA TYR A 305 51.07 23.12 26.78
C TYR A 305 50.65 22.16 25.68
N HIS A 306 50.29 20.94 26.06
CA HIS A 306 49.73 19.93 25.20
C HIS A 306 48.26 19.77 25.51
N LEU A 307 47.43 20.03 24.51
CA LEU A 307 45.97 19.79 24.56
C LEU A 307 45.70 18.43 23.91
N GLY A 308 45.13 17.52 24.67
CA GLY A 308 44.58 16.26 24.15
C GLY A 308 43.08 16.37 24.03
N ALA A 309 42.52 15.99 22.91
CA ALA A 309 41.09 15.88 22.71
C ALA A 309 40.80 14.44 22.24
N VAL A 310 39.84 13.82 22.86
CA VAL A 310 39.37 12.45 22.55
C VAL A 310 37.91 12.55 22.22
N SER A 311 37.56 12.16 21.02
CA SER A 311 36.19 11.97 20.57
C SER A 311 35.98 10.52 20.18
N TYR A 312 34.83 10.16 19.69
CA TYR A 312 34.59 8.80 19.19
C TYR A 312 35.60 8.47 18.07
N THR A 313 36.57 7.65 18.36
CA THR A 313 37.50 7.12 17.36
C THR A 313 36.99 5.80 16.75
N HIS A 314 35.91 5.23 17.29
CA HIS A 314 35.23 4.04 16.80
C HIS A 314 33.80 4.43 16.48
N LEU A 315 33.38 4.19 15.24
CA LEU A 315 31.98 4.23 14.89
C LEU A 315 31.25 3.20 15.76
N ARG A 316 30.23 3.64 16.46
CA ARG A 316 29.24 2.72 17.03
C ARG A 316 28.53 2.06 15.85
N ALA A 317 28.10 0.83 16.05
CA ALA A 317 27.31 0.14 15.03
C ALA A 317 26.16 1.07 14.59
N HIS A 318 26.10 1.39 13.29
CA HIS A 318 25.06 2.18 12.63
C HIS A 318 25.10 3.71 12.79
N GLU A 319 26.14 4.29 13.33
CA GLU A 319 26.33 5.75 13.32
C GLU A 319 27.26 6.18 12.20
N THR A 320 26.81 6.14 10.97
CA THR A 320 27.46 6.78 9.84
C THR A 320 26.67 8.01 9.40
N LEU A 321 27.31 9.01 8.77
CA LEU A 321 26.63 10.19 8.23
C LEU A 321 25.53 9.86 7.20
N SER A 322 25.51 8.63 6.68
CA SER A 322 24.46 8.13 5.78
C SER A 322 23.25 7.54 6.53
N ASP A 323 23.33 7.39 7.85
CA ASP A 323 22.26 6.85 8.68
C ASP A 323 21.50 7.95 9.44
N LEU A 324 21.92 9.21 9.27
CA LEU A 324 21.26 10.43 9.68
C LEU A 324 20.57 11.07 8.46
#